data_274800363d0b322bd34f84ff64337b8b
#
_entry.id   274800363d0b322bd34f84ff64337b8b
#
_cell.length_a   1.000
_cell.length_b   1.000
_cell.length_c   1.000
_cell.angle_alpha   90.00
_cell.angle_beta   90.00
_cell.angle_gamma   90.00
#
_symmetry.space_group_name_H-M   'P 1'
#
loop_
_entity.id
_entity.type
_entity.pdbx_description
1 polymer ?
#
loop_
_entity_poly.entity_id
_entity_poly.type
_entity_poly.pdbx_seq_one_letter_code
_entity_poly.pdbx_strand_id
1 'polypeptide(L)'
;VGAGDVILIDVKTVGDAKPDEMARHIGRKGYYRQAAHYWRTFEQASGLRVAAFKFLAVESEWPYAASLTQLDDVSLQVSMEEVRDLTALYAECLKAGRWPGYDEAQVVSLPAYLFNEEQTQIEVEYV
;
A
#
# COMPACT_ATOMS: atom_id res chain seq x y z
N VAL A 1 -14.25 -21.85 2.84
CA VAL A 1 -14.18 -21.52 1.41
C VAL A 1 -15.26 -22.33 0.73
N GLY A 2 -16.24 -21.65 0.11
CA GLY A 2 -17.34 -22.30 -0.61
C GLY A 2 -16.89 -22.90 -1.95
N ALA A 3 -17.73 -23.72 -2.56
CA ALA A 3 -17.47 -24.21 -3.91
C ALA A 3 -17.49 -23.02 -4.88
N GLY A 4 -16.34 -22.75 -5.52
CA GLY A 4 -16.14 -21.58 -6.40
C GLY A 4 -15.40 -20.41 -5.76
N ASP A 5 -15.06 -20.45 -4.47
CA ASP A 5 -14.19 -19.47 -3.85
C ASP A 5 -12.71 -19.81 -4.08
N VAL A 6 -11.89 -18.79 -4.24
CA VAL A 6 -10.44 -18.93 -4.42
C VAL A 6 -9.66 -18.16 -3.36
N ILE A 7 -8.46 -18.62 -3.08
CA ILE A 7 -7.47 -17.89 -2.27
C ILE A 7 -6.34 -17.49 -3.21
N LEU A 8 -6.05 -16.21 -3.27
CA LEU A 8 -4.88 -15.71 -3.99
C LEU A 8 -3.66 -15.74 -3.06
N ILE A 9 -2.55 -16.25 -3.56
CA ILE A 9 -1.28 -16.29 -2.82
C ILE A 9 -0.22 -15.58 -3.67
N ASP A 10 0.40 -14.56 -3.08
CA ASP A 10 1.49 -13.82 -3.68
C ASP A 10 2.80 -14.15 -2.95
N VAL A 11 3.78 -14.68 -3.67
CA VAL A 11 5.06 -15.10 -3.10
C VAL A 11 6.02 -13.92 -3.09
N LYS A 12 6.61 -13.66 -1.92
CA LYS A 12 7.61 -12.61 -1.71
C LYS A 12 8.93 -13.21 -1.21
N THR A 13 10.02 -12.96 -1.91
CA THR A 13 11.36 -13.24 -1.38
C THR A 13 11.81 -12.09 -0.49
N VAL A 14 12.20 -12.39 0.73
CA VAL A 14 12.53 -11.40 1.78
C VAL A 14 13.81 -11.78 2.52
N GLY A 15 14.39 -10.83 3.23
CA GLY A 15 15.52 -11.08 4.13
C GLY A 15 15.10 -11.60 5.51
N ASP A 16 13.88 -11.26 5.96
CA ASP A 16 13.31 -11.73 7.22
C ASP A 16 11.80 -11.96 7.00
N ALA A 17 11.35 -13.21 7.19
CA ALA A 17 9.98 -13.62 6.98
C ALA A 17 9.09 -13.48 8.23
N LYS A 18 9.58 -12.87 9.31
CA LYS A 18 8.75 -12.64 10.51
C LYS A 18 7.51 -11.83 10.18
N PRO A 19 6.33 -12.18 10.74
CA PRO A 19 5.07 -11.48 10.46
C PRO A 19 5.15 -9.97 10.70
N ASP A 20 5.83 -9.50 11.75
CA ASP A 20 6.00 -8.07 12.04
C ASP A 20 6.84 -7.35 10.99
N GLU A 21 7.89 -8.00 10.47
CA GLU A 21 8.67 -7.46 9.37
C GLU A 21 7.85 -7.44 8.08
N MET A 22 7.06 -8.48 7.83
CA MET A 22 6.13 -8.51 6.70
C MET A 22 5.11 -7.38 6.77
N ALA A 23 4.55 -7.06 7.93
CA ALA A 23 3.64 -5.93 8.10
C ALA A 23 4.30 -4.60 7.68
N ARG A 24 5.56 -4.37 8.11
CA ARG A 24 6.35 -3.19 7.69
C ARG A 24 6.64 -3.19 6.18
N HIS A 25 6.98 -4.33 5.61
CA HIS A 25 7.20 -4.49 4.17
C HIS A 25 5.93 -4.21 3.36
N ILE A 26 4.80 -4.77 3.76
CA ILE A 26 3.50 -4.56 3.11
C ILE A 26 3.18 -3.06 3.05
N GLY A 27 3.33 -2.34 4.17
CA GLY A 27 3.12 -0.90 4.21
C GLY A 27 4.12 -0.11 3.36
N ARG A 28 5.42 -0.31 3.58
CA ARG A 28 6.50 0.46 2.94
C ARG A 28 6.57 0.24 1.43
N LYS A 29 6.34 -0.98 0.97
CA LYS A 29 6.42 -1.36 -0.44
C LYS A 29 5.09 -1.20 -1.19
N GLY A 30 4.00 -0.85 -0.50
CA GLY A 30 2.69 -0.72 -1.10
C GLY A 30 2.05 -2.06 -1.51
N TYR A 31 2.46 -3.17 -0.91
CA TYR A 31 1.90 -4.49 -1.24
C TYR A 31 0.43 -4.60 -0.89
N TYR A 32 -0.08 -3.80 0.05
CA TYR A 32 -1.50 -3.70 0.34
C TYR A 32 -2.31 -3.23 -0.88
N ARG A 33 -1.79 -2.27 -1.66
CA ARG A 33 -2.39 -1.84 -2.94
C ARG A 33 -2.36 -2.96 -3.97
N GLN A 34 -1.26 -3.69 -4.05
CA GLN A 34 -1.12 -4.86 -4.94
C GLN A 34 -2.18 -5.90 -4.60
N ALA A 35 -2.37 -6.23 -3.31
CA ALA A 35 -3.39 -7.18 -2.87
C ALA A 35 -4.80 -6.75 -3.31
N ALA A 36 -5.18 -5.50 -3.05
CA ALA A 36 -6.48 -4.95 -3.43
C ALA A 36 -6.68 -4.93 -4.96
N HIS A 37 -5.66 -4.52 -5.71
CA HIS A 37 -5.71 -4.47 -7.16
C HIS A 37 -5.84 -5.86 -7.78
N TYR A 38 -5.05 -6.82 -7.34
CA TYR A 38 -5.09 -8.20 -7.83
C TYR A 38 -6.40 -8.90 -7.47
N TRP A 39 -6.91 -8.68 -6.26
CA TRP A 39 -8.20 -9.17 -5.83
C TRP A 39 -9.30 -8.77 -6.81
N ARG A 40 -9.48 -7.46 -7.01
CA ARG A 40 -10.51 -6.93 -7.91
C ARG A 40 -10.33 -7.38 -9.35
N THR A 41 -9.11 -7.31 -9.86
CA THR A 41 -8.81 -7.69 -11.24
C THR A 41 -9.09 -9.16 -11.49
N PHE A 42 -8.72 -10.02 -10.53
CA PHE A 42 -8.96 -11.45 -10.63
C PHE A 42 -10.47 -11.78 -10.62
N GLU A 43 -11.23 -11.19 -9.70
CA GLU A 43 -12.69 -11.39 -9.66
C GLU A 43 -13.37 -10.93 -10.95
N GLN A 44 -12.97 -9.77 -11.48
CA GLN A 44 -13.52 -9.25 -12.73
C GLN A 44 -13.18 -10.11 -13.94
N ALA A 45 -11.97 -10.63 -14.00
CA ALA A 45 -11.51 -11.41 -15.14
C ALA A 45 -12.03 -12.86 -15.12
N SER A 46 -12.14 -13.47 -13.95
CA SER A 46 -12.48 -14.88 -13.80
C SER A 46 -13.97 -15.15 -13.50
N GLY A 47 -14.67 -14.17 -12.95
CA GLY A 47 -16.02 -14.34 -12.39
C GLY A 47 -16.05 -15.15 -11.09
N LEU A 48 -14.89 -15.56 -10.55
CA LEU A 48 -14.77 -16.28 -9.29
C LEU A 48 -14.67 -15.31 -8.13
N ARG A 49 -15.17 -15.72 -6.96
CA ARG A 49 -15.07 -14.95 -5.74
C ARG A 49 -13.73 -15.22 -5.05
N VAL A 50 -13.01 -14.18 -4.70
CA VAL A 50 -11.81 -14.28 -3.86
C VAL A 50 -12.22 -14.30 -2.39
N ALA A 51 -11.86 -15.36 -1.68
CA ALA A 51 -12.14 -15.50 -0.25
C ALA A 51 -11.04 -14.89 0.64
N ALA A 52 -9.79 -14.87 0.15
CA ALA A 52 -8.65 -14.28 0.85
C ALA A 52 -7.52 -13.97 -0.12
N PHE A 53 -6.70 -12.98 0.26
CA PHE A 53 -5.40 -12.72 -0.35
C PHE A 53 -4.31 -12.89 0.71
N LYS A 54 -3.31 -13.71 0.40
CA LYS A 54 -2.23 -14.03 1.33
C LYS A 54 -0.88 -13.75 0.72
N PHE A 55 0.04 -13.25 1.54
CA PHE A 55 1.44 -13.10 1.21
C PHE A 55 2.21 -14.29 1.79
N LEU A 56 2.87 -15.06 0.93
CA LEU A 56 3.83 -16.08 1.32
C LEU A 56 5.22 -15.48 1.27
N ALA A 57 5.76 -15.11 2.42
CA ALA A 57 7.13 -14.64 2.55
C ALA A 57 8.09 -15.82 2.68
N VAL A 58 9.17 -15.82 1.91
CA VAL A 58 10.22 -16.86 1.95
C VAL A 58 11.57 -16.17 2.04
N GLU A 59 12.37 -16.53 3.02
CA GLU A 59 13.72 -15.99 3.16
C GLU A 59 14.64 -16.49 2.06
N SER A 60 15.47 -15.58 1.55
CA SER A 60 16.48 -15.88 0.50
C SER A 60 17.76 -16.49 1.05
N GLU A 61 17.97 -16.44 2.37
CA GLU A 61 19.14 -16.91 3.07
C GLU A 61 18.79 -17.93 4.16
N TRP A 62 19.78 -18.67 4.62
CA TRP A 62 19.58 -19.60 5.72
C TRP A 62 19.04 -18.87 6.96
N PRO A 63 17.99 -19.36 7.68
CA PRO A 63 17.40 -20.71 7.63
C PRO A 63 16.31 -20.95 6.58
N TYR A 64 16.07 -20.03 5.64
CA TYR A 64 15.02 -20.13 4.61
C TYR A 64 13.62 -20.28 5.21
N ALA A 65 13.37 -19.56 6.30
CA ALA A 65 12.07 -19.57 6.96
C ALA A 65 10.99 -19.01 6.02
N ALA A 66 9.77 -19.46 6.24
CA ALA A 66 8.62 -18.97 5.49
C ALA A 66 7.49 -18.61 6.44
N SER A 67 6.74 -17.58 6.08
CA SER A 67 5.52 -17.20 6.79
C SER A 67 4.39 -16.87 5.83
N LEU A 68 3.16 -17.08 6.28
CA LEU A 68 1.96 -16.74 5.55
C LEU A 68 1.21 -15.66 6.32
N THR A 69 1.03 -14.50 5.70
CA THR A 69 0.35 -13.34 6.28
C THR A 69 -0.79 -12.87 5.40
N GLN A 70 -1.74 -12.15 5.97
CA GLN A 70 -2.82 -11.49 5.24
C GLN A 70 -3.14 -10.15 5.94
N LEU A 71 -3.76 -9.24 5.21
CA LEU A 71 -4.31 -8.03 5.80
C LEU A 71 -5.54 -8.35 6.66
N ASP A 72 -5.71 -7.61 7.75
CA ASP A 72 -6.98 -7.58 8.46
C ASP A 72 -8.07 -6.86 7.63
N ASP A 73 -9.31 -6.98 8.06
CA ASP A 73 -10.46 -6.46 7.30
C ASP A 73 -10.40 -4.94 7.13
N VAL A 74 -9.94 -4.22 8.15
CA VAL A 74 -9.82 -2.74 8.09
C VAL A 74 -8.73 -2.33 7.11
N SER A 75 -7.55 -2.95 7.18
CA SER A 75 -6.45 -2.69 6.26
C SER A 75 -6.82 -3.04 4.82
N LEU A 76 -7.54 -4.14 4.62
CA LEU A 76 -8.03 -4.54 3.31
C LEU A 76 -9.04 -3.54 2.76
N GLN A 77 -9.99 -3.08 3.58
CA GLN A 77 -10.97 -2.08 3.18
C GLN A 77 -10.30 -0.78 2.74
N VAL A 78 -9.39 -0.24 3.55
CA VAL A 78 -8.62 0.97 3.22
C VAL A 78 -7.86 0.79 1.90
N SER A 79 -7.25 -0.38 1.71
CA SER A 79 -6.53 -0.69 0.47
C SER A 79 -7.44 -0.72 -0.76
N MET A 80 -8.65 -1.27 -0.62
CA MET A 80 -9.65 -1.32 -1.69
C MET A 80 -10.15 0.08 -2.06
N GLU A 81 -10.38 0.94 -1.07
CA GLU A 81 -10.79 2.33 -1.30
C GLU A 81 -9.69 3.12 -2.01
N GLU A 82 -8.45 3.03 -1.54
CA GLU A 82 -7.31 3.71 -2.16
C GLU A 82 -7.10 3.26 -3.62
N VAL A 83 -7.14 1.97 -3.90
CA VAL A 83 -7.00 1.45 -5.26
C VAL A 83 -8.15 1.90 -6.16
N ARG A 84 -9.38 1.97 -5.64
CA ARG A 84 -10.53 2.52 -6.37
C ARG A 84 -10.28 3.97 -6.78
N ASP A 85 -9.83 4.80 -5.84
CA ASP A 85 -9.62 6.23 -6.06
C ASP A 85 -8.45 6.47 -7.03
N LEU A 86 -7.35 5.71 -6.88
CA LEU A 86 -6.23 5.76 -7.81
C LEU A 86 -6.62 5.30 -9.23
N THR A 87 -7.48 4.31 -9.34
CA THR A 87 -7.99 3.84 -10.65
C THR A 87 -8.87 4.89 -11.31
N ALA A 88 -9.72 5.59 -10.53
CA ALA A 88 -10.53 6.68 -11.02
C ALA A 88 -9.66 7.86 -11.50
N LEU A 89 -8.67 8.26 -10.70
CA LEU A 89 -7.70 9.32 -11.06
C LEU A 89 -6.94 8.95 -12.35
N TYR A 90 -6.49 7.71 -12.49
CA TYR A 90 -5.84 7.23 -13.69
C TYR A 90 -6.75 7.37 -14.92
N ALA A 91 -8.01 6.96 -14.79
CA ALA A 91 -9.00 7.07 -15.87
C ALA A 91 -9.28 8.53 -16.27
N GLU A 92 -9.35 9.44 -15.31
CA GLU A 92 -9.49 10.88 -15.56
C GLU A 92 -8.29 11.45 -16.30
N CYS A 93 -7.06 11.15 -15.85
CA CYS A 93 -5.83 11.59 -16.51
C CYS A 93 -5.74 11.05 -17.95
N LEU A 94 -6.09 9.79 -18.14
CA LEU A 94 -6.12 9.17 -19.47
C LEU A 94 -7.12 9.86 -20.41
N LYS A 95 -8.33 10.13 -19.92
CA LYS A 95 -9.38 10.82 -20.67
C LYS A 95 -9.00 12.27 -21.01
N ALA A 96 -8.37 12.97 -20.07
CA ALA A 96 -7.94 14.35 -20.25
C ALA A 96 -6.67 14.47 -21.10
N GLY A 97 -5.90 13.38 -21.28
CA GLY A 97 -4.58 13.41 -21.90
C GLY A 97 -3.54 14.21 -21.10
N ARG A 98 -3.79 14.43 -19.80
CA ARG A 98 -2.95 15.24 -18.92
C ARG A 98 -2.59 14.43 -17.66
N TRP A 99 -1.29 14.40 -17.39
CA TRP A 99 -0.71 13.73 -16.22
C TRP A 99 -0.08 14.80 -15.32
N PRO A 100 -0.81 15.29 -14.29
CA PRO A 100 -0.29 16.34 -13.42
C PRO A 100 0.93 15.85 -12.65
N GLY A 101 1.92 16.74 -12.54
CA GLY A 101 3.13 16.58 -11.75
C GLY A 101 3.27 17.70 -10.74
N TYR A 102 4.50 18.08 -10.43
CA TYR A 102 4.81 19.21 -9.55
C TYR A 102 5.00 20.49 -10.40
N ASP A 103 3.92 20.93 -11.04
CA ASP A 103 3.97 22.01 -12.05
C ASP A 103 4.24 23.39 -11.45
N GLU A 104 4.00 23.57 -10.15
CA GLU A 104 4.18 24.84 -9.45
C GLU A 104 5.17 24.71 -8.29
N ALA A 105 5.88 25.79 -8.00
CA ALA A 105 6.75 25.85 -6.83
C ALA A 105 5.92 25.72 -5.55
N GLN A 106 6.33 24.80 -4.69
CA GLN A 106 5.68 24.55 -3.41
C GLN A 106 6.48 25.19 -2.29
N VAL A 107 5.78 25.90 -1.37
CA VAL A 107 6.37 26.32 -0.12
C VAL A 107 6.37 25.12 0.82
N VAL A 108 7.54 24.76 1.32
CA VAL A 108 7.69 23.61 2.24
C VAL A 108 8.23 24.09 3.57
N SER A 109 7.70 23.51 4.65
CA SER A 109 8.25 23.70 6.00
C SER A 109 9.28 22.62 6.30
N LEU A 110 10.31 23.00 7.03
CA LEU A 110 11.26 22.01 7.54
C LEU A 110 10.58 21.12 8.58
N PRO A 111 11.04 19.86 8.71
CA PRO A 111 10.55 18.98 9.77
C PRO A 111 10.68 19.58 11.17
N ALA A 112 9.69 19.34 12.02
CA ALA A 112 9.60 19.95 13.35
C ALA A 112 10.85 19.74 14.23
N TYR A 113 11.56 18.63 14.07
CA TYR A 113 12.79 18.34 14.83
C TYR A 113 13.97 19.27 14.51
N LEU A 114 13.86 20.08 13.45
CA LEU A 114 14.88 21.09 13.08
C LEU A 114 14.62 22.46 13.69
N PHE A 115 13.45 22.66 14.33
CA PHE A 115 13.12 23.89 15.01
C PHE A 115 13.44 23.77 16.50
N ASN A 116 14.16 24.74 17.08
CA ASN A 116 14.29 24.90 18.52
C ASN A 116 13.03 25.58 19.05
N GLU A 117 12.70 25.34 20.34
CA GLU A 117 11.52 25.96 20.98
C GLU A 117 11.51 27.49 20.89
N GLU A 118 12.67 28.13 20.89
CA GLU A 118 12.84 29.59 20.72
C GLU A 118 12.49 30.08 19.29
N GLN A 119 12.69 29.26 18.26
CA GLN A 119 12.38 29.62 16.88
C GLN A 119 10.89 29.53 16.56
N THR A 120 10.16 28.69 17.30
CA THR A 120 8.71 28.56 17.13
C THR A 120 7.95 29.79 17.64
N GLN A 121 8.55 30.60 18.55
CA GLN A 121 7.93 31.82 19.08
C GLN A 121 8.07 33.03 18.13
N ILE A 122 9.03 33.02 17.19
CA ILE A 122 9.25 34.15 16.28
C ILE A 122 8.19 34.20 15.17
N GLU A 123 7.58 33.09 14.80
CA GLU A 123 6.54 33.04 13.77
C GLU A 123 5.22 33.71 14.16
N VAL A 124 4.98 33.94 15.46
CA VAL A 124 3.71 34.52 15.95
C VAL A 124 3.73 36.04 15.95
N GLU A 125 4.88 36.69 15.85
CA GLU A 125 5.02 38.16 15.90
C GLU A 125 4.92 38.87 14.54
N TYR A 126 4.83 38.12 13.42
CA TYR A 126 4.78 38.70 12.05
C TYR A 126 3.45 38.51 11.32
N VAL A 127 2.38 38.37 12.06
CA VAL A 127 1.04 38.37 11.45
C VAL A 127 0.32 39.68 11.72
#